data_3816aeefed7b5c52e6685975d4a646b1
#
_entry.id   3816aeefed7b5c52e6685975d4a646b1
#
_cell.length_a   1.000
_cell.length_b   1.000
_cell.length_c   1.000
_cell.angle_alpha   90.00
_cell.angle_beta   90.00
_cell.angle_gamma   90.00
#
_symmetry.space_group_name_H-M   'P 1'
#
loop_
_entity.id
_entity.type
_entity.pdbx_description
1 polymer ?
#
loop_
_entity_poly.entity_id
_entity_poly.type
_entity_poly.pdbx_seq_one_letter_code
_entity_poly.pdbx_strand_id
1 'polypeptide(L)'
;MSHIEISDLTKMFGKRTVLQKINATIQSGEVTAIMGPNGSGKSTLMKAILGLVIPDAGEIRINDMNTVNDWAYRKEIGYMPQIANYPENISVIELIRMIQDVRQQPGDAGRLIGLFKLENHLNKKLKELSGGMRQKVNAILAFMFDTSILIFDEPTVGLDPISRLLFKDLLLEEKRKGKTILLITHYMTEIEELSDNIIFILEGKVFFQGTLDTIKLEQNEESLEKAAAKILENNNLFN
;
A
#
# COMPACT_ATOMS: atom_id res chain seq x y z
N MET A 1 -14.75 7.42 11.54
CA MET A 1 -13.61 7.76 12.44
C MET A 1 -12.35 7.56 11.65
N SER A 2 -11.34 8.40 11.84
CA SER A 2 -10.04 8.25 11.22
C SER A 2 -9.33 7.01 11.78
N HIS A 3 -8.65 6.26 10.91
CA HIS A 3 -7.85 5.11 11.31
C HIS A 3 -6.36 5.47 11.34
N ILE A 4 -5.93 6.35 10.41
CA ILE A 4 -4.58 6.88 10.37
C ILE A 4 -4.66 8.39 10.22
N GLU A 5 -4.02 9.11 11.11
CA GLU A 5 -3.90 10.57 11.08
C GLU A 5 -2.44 10.96 10.93
N ILE A 6 -2.16 11.88 10.04
CA ILE A 6 -0.82 12.37 9.72
C ILE A 6 -0.85 13.88 9.89
N SER A 7 0.01 14.42 10.77
CA SER A 7 0.04 15.83 11.11
C SER A 7 1.45 16.41 10.93
N ASP A 8 1.57 17.42 10.04
CA ASP A 8 2.79 18.19 9.74
C ASP A 8 4.02 17.33 9.46
N LEU A 9 3.80 16.14 8.88
CA LEU A 9 4.84 15.14 8.67
C LEU A 9 5.90 15.66 7.70
N THR A 10 7.14 15.73 8.17
CA THR A 10 8.28 16.20 7.38
C THR A 10 9.39 15.15 7.38
N LYS A 11 9.94 14.89 6.17
CA LYS A 11 11.09 13.98 6.01
C LYS A 11 12.12 14.54 5.06
N MET A 12 13.37 14.55 5.52
CA MET A 12 14.53 14.95 4.74
C MET A 12 15.50 13.77 4.55
N PHE A 13 16.16 13.72 3.40
CA PHE A 13 17.30 12.86 3.15
C PHE A 13 18.48 13.72 2.73
N GLY A 14 19.41 13.92 3.64
CA GLY A 14 20.48 14.91 3.49
C GLY A 14 19.91 16.32 3.38
N LYS A 15 20.16 17.00 2.24
CA LYS A 15 19.64 18.36 1.97
C LYS A 15 18.29 18.36 1.25
N ARG A 16 17.79 17.20 0.82
CA ARG A 16 16.54 17.10 0.06
C ARG A 16 15.37 16.84 0.99
N THR A 17 14.40 17.76 1.03
CA THR A 17 13.11 17.51 1.68
C THR A 17 12.23 16.68 0.75
N VAL A 18 11.78 15.51 1.21
CA VAL A 18 10.96 14.58 0.44
C VAL A 18 9.49 14.63 0.85
N LEU A 19 9.22 14.84 2.15
CA LEU A 19 7.87 15.13 2.64
C LEU A 19 7.90 16.50 3.33
N GLN A 20 6.94 17.35 2.99
CA GLN A 20 6.89 18.75 3.41
C GLN A 20 5.57 19.04 4.12
N LYS A 21 5.54 18.87 5.45
CA LYS A 21 4.35 19.11 6.28
C LYS A 21 3.11 18.44 5.73
N ILE A 22 3.22 17.13 5.48
CA ILE A 22 2.08 16.31 5.03
C ILE A 22 1.03 16.32 6.15
N ASN A 23 -0.17 16.70 5.79
CA ASN A 23 -1.38 16.53 6.60
C ASN A 23 -2.34 15.66 5.81
N ALA A 24 -2.74 14.52 6.35
CA ALA A 24 -3.64 13.59 5.69
C ALA A 24 -4.37 12.72 6.72
N THR A 25 -5.56 12.28 6.34
CA THR A 25 -6.41 11.40 7.18
C THR A 25 -6.91 10.23 6.34
N ILE A 26 -6.71 9.01 6.81
CA ILE A 26 -7.25 7.80 6.20
C ILE A 26 -8.41 7.30 7.06
N GLN A 27 -9.59 7.17 6.44
CA GLN A 27 -10.81 6.76 7.12
C GLN A 27 -10.83 5.25 7.36
N SER A 28 -11.43 4.85 8.47
CA SER A 28 -11.59 3.43 8.82
C SER A 28 -12.55 2.74 7.84
N GLY A 29 -12.17 1.55 7.39
CA GLY A 29 -13.01 0.71 6.53
C GLY A 29 -13.06 1.12 5.06
N GLU A 30 -12.24 2.08 4.65
CA GLU A 30 -12.18 2.60 3.29
C GLU A 30 -10.87 2.24 2.59
N VAL A 31 -10.90 2.24 1.26
CA VAL A 31 -9.72 2.14 0.41
C VAL A 31 -9.27 3.54 0.01
N THR A 32 -8.08 3.92 0.44
CA THR A 32 -7.45 5.19 0.06
C THR A 32 -6.29 4.93 -0.89
N ALA A 33 -6.38 5.45 -2.12
CA ALA A 33 -5.28 5.42 -3.06
C ALA A 33 -4.32 6.59 -2.81
N ILE A 34 -3.02 6.30 -2.79
CA ILE A 34 -1.97 7.33 -2.76
C ILE A 34 -1.38 7.42 -4.16
N MET A 35 -1.57 8.56 -4.81
CA MET A 35 -1.13 8.79 -6.18
C MET A 35 -0.27 10.05 -6.32
N GLY A 36 0.33 10.21 -7.49
CA GLY A 36 1.23 11.32 -7.81
C GLY A 36 2.42 10.85 -8.65
N PRO A 37 3.21 11.76 -9.23
CA PRO A 37 4.34 11.42 -10.09
C PRO A 37 5.46 10.68 -9.36
N ASN A 38 6.39 10.11 -10.13
CA ASN A 38 7.58 9.46 -9.56
C ASN A 38 8.42 10.48 -8.78
N GLY A 39 8.88 10.08 -7.59
CA GLY A 39 9.65 10.96 -6.72
C GLY A 39 8.84 11.98 -5.92
N SER A 40 7.50 11.96 -5.99
CA SER A 40 6.63 12.87 -5.21
C SER A 40 6.59 12.60 -3.70
N GLY A 41 7.09 11.43 -3.25
CA GLY A 41 7.13 11.09 -1.82
C GLY A 41 6.21 9.94 -1.39
N LYS A 42 5.41 9.33 -2.28
CA LYS A 42 4.45 8.25 -1.96
C LYS A 42 5.06 7.11 -1.14
N SER A 43 6.12 6.48 -1.65
CA SER A 43 6.78 5.37 -0.95
C SER A 43 7.46 5.82 0.34
N THR A 44 7.89 7.08 0.45
CA THR A 44 8.44 7.63 1.70
C THR A 44 7.34 7.80 2.74
N LEU A 45 6.18 8.32 2.34
CA LEU A 45 5.01 8.45 3.21
C LEU A 45 4.56 7.07 3.71
N MET A 46 4.42 6.09 2.81
CA MET A 46 4.06 4.73 3.19
C MET A 46 5.08 4.12 4.16
N LYS A 47 6.39 4.26 3.88
CA LYS A 47 7.45 3.78 4.78
C LYS A 47 7.42 4.49 6.15
N ALA A 48 7.01 5.76 6.20
CA ALA A 48 6.81 6.46 7.48
C ALA A 48 5.62 5.89 8.25
N ILE A 49 4.49 5.60 7.59
CA ILE A 49 3.34 4.92 8.22
C ILE A 49 3.74 3.54 8.76
N LEU A 50 4.53 2.79 8.00
CA LEU A 50 5.08 1.49 8.43
C LEU A 50 6.16 1.60 9.53
N GLY A 51 6.61 2.82 9.87
CA GLY A 51 7.71 3.06 10.78
C GLY A 51 9.08 2.57 10.26
N LEU A 52 9.21 2.34 8.96
CA LEU A 52 10.46 2.00 8.30
C LEU A 52 11.31 3.24 8.00
N VAL A 53 10.69 4.42 8.03
CA VAL A 53 11.32 5.73 7.92
C VAL A 53 10.85 6.56 9.10
N ILE A 54 11.78 7.07 9.89
CA ILE A 54 11.49 7.96 11.02
C ILE A 54 11.35 9.39 10.46
N PRO A 55 10.21 10.07 10.69
CA PRO A 55 10.05 11.48 10.33
C PRO A 55 11.05 12.38 11.06
N ASP A 56 11.39 13.52 10.47
CA ASP A 56 12.21 14.54 11.10
C ASP A 56 11.36 15.54 11.90
N ALA A 57 10.07 15.67 11.55
CA ALA A 57 9.06 16.44 12.28
C ALA A 57 7.65 15.94 11.98
N GLY A 58 6.68 16.34 12.82
CA GLY A 58 5.30 15.90 12.72
C GLY A 58 5.06 14.53 13.38
N GLU A 59 3.84 14.03 13.26
CA GLU A 59 3.47 12.76 13.88
C GLU A 59 2.52 11.95 12.98
N ILE A 60 2.49 10.64 13.22
CA ILE A 60 1.51 9.71 12.66
C ILE A 60 0.82 9.02 13.83
N ARG A 61 -0.50 9.00 13.80
CA ARG A 61 -1.33 8.25 14.74
C ARG A 61 -2.08 7.16 14.02
N ILE A 62 -2.13 5.99 14.63
CA ILE A 62 -2.91 4.83 14.16
C ILE A 62 -3.80 4.39 15.33
N ASN A 63 -5.13 4.42 15.14
CA ASN A 63 -6.09 4.17 16.21
C ASN A 63 -5.82 5.05 17.45
N ASP A 64 -5.61 6.34 17.27
CA ASP A 64 -5.26 7.32 18.29
C ASP A 64 -3.91 7.09 19.00
N MET A 65 -3.18 6.02 18.67
CA MET A 65 -1.85 5.76 19.20
C MET A 65 -0.78 6.42 18.33
N ASN A 66 0.12 7.18 18.95
CA ASN A 66 1.27 7.75 18.26
C ASN A 66 2.26 6.65 17.92
N THR A 67 2.69 6.59 16.65
CA THR A 67 3.62 5.56 16.16
C THR A 67 5.08 5.80 16.56
N VAL A 68 5.40 6.94 17.15
CA VAL A 68 6.77 7.26 17.61
C VAL A 68 7.08 6.44 18.87
N ASN A 69 8.14 5.62 18.78
CA ASN A 69 8.61 4.75 19.87
C ASN A 69 7.69 3.59 20.27
N ASP A 70 6.58 3.37 19.60
CA ASP A 70 5.74 2.19 19.78
C ASP A 70 5.64 1.43 18.45
N TRP A 71 6.03 0.16 18.48
CA TRP A 71 6.01 -0.70 17.31
C TRP A 71 4.86 -1.71 17.32
N ALA A 72 4.04 -1.72 18.38
CA ALA A 72 2.95 -2.69 18.56
C ALA A 72 1.90 -2.57 17.45
N TYR A 73 1.63 -1.36 16.95
CA TYR A 73 0.70 -1.12 15.84
C TYR A 73 1.02 -1.89 14.56
N ARG A 74 2.28 -2.29 14.34
CA ARG A 74 2.66 -3.08 13.16
C ARG A 74 2.01 -4.44 13.10
N LYS A 75 1.55 -4.98 14.24
CA LYS A 75 0.78 -6.23 14.28
C LYS A 75 -0.58 -6.07 13.58
N GLU A 76 -1.10 -4.86 13.55
CA GLU A 76 -2.37 -4.51 12.88
C GLU A 76 -2.22 -4.27 11.38
N ILE A 77 -0.99 -4.36 10.82
CA ILE A 77 -0.74 -4.06 9.42
C ILE A 77 -0.34 -5.31 8.64
N GLY A 78 -1.07 -5.61 7.58
CA GLY A 78 -0.63 -6.48 6.49
C GLY A 78 0.03 -5.62 5.41
N TYR A 79 1.24 -5.96 4.98
CA TYR A 79 1.99 -5.15 4.02
C TYR A 79 2.51 -5.98 2.84
N MET A 80 2.27 -5.48 1.64
CA MET A 80 2.83 -6.00 0.40
C MET A 80 3.72 -4.95 -0.25
N PRO A 81 5.04 -5.09 -0.19
CA PRO A 81 5.97 -4.17 -0.81
C PRO A 81 6.04 -4.34 -2.33
N GLN A 82 6.39 -3.28 -3.05
CA GLN A 82 6.66 -3.34 -4.49
C GLN A 82 7.77 -4.35 -4.84
N ILE A 83 8.85 -4.33 -4.05
CA ILE A 83 9.97 -5.29 -4.15
C ILE A 83 10.18 -5.90 -2.78
N ALA A 84 9.90 -7.19 -2.66
CA ALA A 84 10.15 -7.94 -1.44
C ALA A 84 11.55 -8.56 -1.47
N ASN A 85 12.36 -8.25 -0.48
CA ASN A 85 13.70 -8.80 -0.31
C ASN A 85 13.67 -9.88 0.78
N TYR A 86 13.37 -11.10 0.39
CA TYR A 86 13.48 -12.29 1.25
C TYR A 86 14.75 -13.09 0.96
N PRO A 87 15.23 -13.91 1.92
CA PRO A 87 16.35 -14.82 1.67
C PRO A 87 16.02 -15.75 0.51
N GLU A 88 16.83 -15.70 -0.55
CA GLU A 88 16.55 -16.44 -1.80
C GLU A 88 16.70 -17.96 -1.69
N ASN A 89 17.43 -18.45 -0.67
CA ASN A 89 17.74 -19.85 -0.44
C ASN A 89 16.71 -20.63 0.37
N ILE A 90 15.70 -19.95 0.93
CA ILE A 90 14.58 -20.59 1.63
C ILE A 90 13.45 -20.92 0.67
N SER A 91 12.64 -21.91 1.00
CA SER A 91 11.46 -22.30 0.24
C SER A 91 10.25 -21.42 0.58
N VAL A 92 9.20 -21.46 -0.25
CA VAL A 92 7.95 -20.74 -0.01
C VAL A 92 7.34 -21.12 1.34
N ILE A 93 7.30 -22.43 1.65
CA ILE A 93 6.69 -22.88 2.92
C ILE A 93 7.53 -22.47 4.13
N GLU A 94 8.88 -22.45 4.00
CA GLU A 94 9.77 -21.97 5.07
C GLU A 94 9.56 -20.48 5.31
N LEU A 95 9.42 -19.66 4.25
CA LEU A 95 9.13 -18.24 4.39
C LEU A 95 7.78 -18.01 5.10
N ILE A 96 6.71 -18.72 4.69
CA ILE A 96 5.40 -18.59 5.32
C ILE A 96 5.49 -18.92 6.81
N ARG A 97 6.13 -20.05 7.17
CA ARG A 97 6.32 -20.45 8.57
C ARG A 97 7.14 -19.43 9.35
N MET A 98 8.24 -18.94 8.78
CA MET A 98 9.06 -17.90 9.40
C MET A 98 8.24 -16.64 9.74
N ILE A 99 7.37 -16.19 8.85
CA ILE A 99 6.51 -15.02 9.11
C ILE A 99 5.44 -15.34 10.16
N GLN A 100 4.85 -16.54 10.15
CA GLN A 100 3.91 -17.01 11.18
C GLN A 100 4.58 -17.02 12.56
N ASP A 101 5.81 -17.54 12.65
CA ASP A 101 6.59 -17.60 13.90
C ASP A 101 6.92 -16.20 14.42
N VAL A 102 7.36 -15.29 13.54
CA VAL A 102 7.65 -13.89 13.92
C VAL A 102 6.40 -13.18 14.43
N ARG A 103 5.25 -13.43 13.81
CA ARG A 103 3.97 -12.84 14.23
C ARG A 103 3.31 -13.59 15.40
N GLN A 104 3.77 -14.79 15.71
CA GLN A 104 3.12 -15.69 16.68
C GLN A 104 1.63 -15.91 16.37
N GLN A 105 1.30 -16.00 15.09
CA GLN A 105 -0.06 -16.21 14.59
C GLN A 105 -0.04 -17.22 13.43
N PRO A 106 -0.98 -18.19 13.40
CA PRO A 106 -1.01 -19.20 12.34
C PRO A 106 -1.36 -18.63 10.96
N GLY A 107 -2.20 -17.60 10.91
CA GLY A 107 -2.72 -17.04 9.65
C GLY A 107 -3.53 -18.05 8.82
N ASP A 108 -4.16 -17.57 7.73
CA ASP A 108 -4.90 -18.41 6.76
C ASP A 108 -4.12 -18.58 5.45
N ALA A 109 -2.87 -19.04 5.55
CA ALA A 109 -2.04 -19.27 4.37
C ALA A 109 -2.58 -20.39 3.47
N GLY A 110 -3.21 -21.42 4.05
CA GLY A 110 -3.69 -22.58 3.31
C GLY A 110 -4.74 -22.23 2.25
N ARG A 111 -5.75 -21.45 2.61
CA ARG A 111 -6.76 -20.95 1.68
C ARG A 111 -6.13 -20.14 0.54
N LEU A 112 -5.24 -19.23 0.87
CA LEU A 112 -4.59 -18.33 -0.10
C LEU A 112 -3.66 -19.09 -1.06
N ILE A 113 -2.92 -20.11 -0.56
CA ILE A 113 -2.09 -20.99 -1.39
C ILE A 113 -2.94 -21.66 -2.46
N GLY A 114 -4.10 -22.20 -2.09
CA GLY A 114 -5.04 -22.82 -3.02
C GLY A 114 -5.58 -21.82 -4.05
N LEU A 115 -5.99 -20.63 -3.61
CA LEU A 115 -6.51 -19.58 -4.48
C LEU A 115 -5.47 -19.13 -5.52
N PHE A 116 -4.20 -18.92 -5.13
CA PHE A 116 -3.12 -18.52 -6.02
C PHE A 116 -2.47 -19.71 -6.76
N LYS A 117 -2.93 -20.96 -6.54
CA LYS A 117 -2.42 -22.19 -7.18
C LYS A 117 -0.94 -22.40 -6.97
N LEU A 118 -0.47 -22.23 -5.73
CA LEU A 118 0.95 -22.39 -5.37
C LEU A 118 1.27 -23.71 -4.67
N GLU A 119 0.35 -24.66 -4.56
CA GLU A 119 0.53 -25.94 -3.85
C GLU A 119 1.75 -26.73 -4.33
N ASN A 120 1.94 -26.80 -5.66
CA ASN A 120 3.06 -27.52 -6.28
C ASN A 120 4.40 -26.77 -6.21
N HIS A 121 4.40 -25.56 -5.61
CA HIS A 121 5.58 -24.70 -5.56
C HIS A 121 6.08 -24.43 -4.14
N LEU A 122 5.41 -24.98 -3.12
CA LEU A 122 5.72 -24.72 -1.71
C LEU A 122 7.15 -25.09 -1.31
N ASN A 123 7.69 -26.16 -1.88
CA ASN A 123 9.05 -26.62 -1.60
C ASN A 123 10.13 -26.00 -2.51
N LYS A 124 9.73 -25.17 -3.50
CA LYS A 124 10.69 -24.46 -4.34
C LYS A 124 11.33 -23.32 -3.56
N LYS A 125 12.61 -23.10 -3.78
CA LYS A 125 13.33 -21.94 -3.25
C LYS A 125 12.85 -20.67 -3.92
N LEU A 126 12.88 -19.55 -3.19
CA LEU A 126 12.40 -18.26 -3.72
C LEU A 126 13.15 -17.83 -4.99
N LYS A 127 14.46 -18.12 -5.10
CA LYS A 127 15.25 -17.85 -6.31
C LYS A 127 14.78 -18.61 -7.56
N GLU A 128 14.05 -19.72 -7.39
CA GLU A 128 13.55 -20.57 -8.49
C GLU A 128 12.17 -20.11 -8.99
N LEU A 129 11.55 -19.14 -8.29
CA LEU A 129 10.25 -18.63 -8.66
C LEU A 129 10.36 -17.54 -9.74
N SER A 130 9.41 -17.53 -10.67
CA SER A 130 9.21 -16.38 -11.56
C SER A 130 8.79 -15.13 -10.78
N GLY A 131 8.92 -13.95 -11.38
CA GLY A 131 8.47 -12.69 -10.77
C GLY A 131 7.00 -12.73 -10.36
N GLY A 132 6.12 -13.22 -11.23
CA GLY A 132 4.69 -13.34 -10.92
C GLY A 132 4.41 -14.34 -9.78
N MET A 133 5.16 -15.44 -9.68
CA MET A 133 5.03 -16.37 -8.54
C MET A 133 5.51 -15.72 -7.23
N ARG A 134 6.59 -14.95 -7.24
CA ARG A 134 7.05 -14.20 -6.07
C ARG A 134 5.98 -13.19 -5.64
N GLN A 135 5.32 -12.53 -6.60
CA GLN A 135 4.25 -11.57 -6.30
C GLN A 135 3.03 -12.25 -5.68
N LYS A 136 2.67 -13.47 -6.12
CA LYS A 136 1.62 -14.28 -5.46
C LYS A 136 2.00 -14.66 -4.02
N VAL A 137 3.26 -15.00 -3.77
CA VAL A 137 3.74 -15.26 -2.40
C VAL A 137 3.63 -13.98 -1.56
N ASN A 138 4.02 -12.82 -2.08
CA ASN A 138 3.87 -11.54 -1.38
C ASN A 138 2.41 -11.23 -1.03
N ALA A 139 1.48 -11.49 -1.95
CA ALA A 139 0.06 -11.34 -1.70
C ALA A 139 -0.41 -12.28 -0.56
N ILE A 140 -0.01 -13.55 -0.57
CA ILE A 140 -0.33 -14.49 0.51
C ILE A 140 0.15 -13.94 1.86
N LEU A 141 1.40 -13.48 1.94
CA LEU A 141 1.98 -12.96 3.18
C LEU A 141 1.26 -11.71 3.70
N ALA A 142 0.74 -10.87 2.80
CA ALA A 142 0.00 -9.67 3.17
C ALA A 142 -1.42 -9.97 3.67
N PHE A 143 -2.11 -10.94 3.03
CA PHE A 143 -3.50 -11.26 3.34
C PHE A 143 -3.68 -12.36 4.41
N MET A 144 -2.66 -13.17 4.72
CA MET A 144 -2.84 -14.36 5.54
C MET A 144 -3.17 -14.11 7.01
N PHE A 145 -2.97 -12.88 7.51
CA PHE A 145 -3.30 -12.52 8.88
C PHE A 145 -4.56 -11.66 8.96
N ASP A 146 -5.29 -11.79 10.03
CA ASP A 146 -6.41 -10.92 10.32
C ASP A 146 -5.92 -9.60 10.93
N THR A 147 -5.60 -8.66 10.05
CA THR A 147 -5.10 -7.33 10.39
C THR A 147 -6.17 -6.28 10.09
N SER A 148 -6.20 -5.17 10.83
CA SER A 148 -7.17 -4.09 10.63
C SER A 148 -6.78 -3.15 9.47
N ILE A 149 -5.50 -3.13 9.10
CA ILE A 149 -4.95 -2.28 8.05
C ILE A 149 -4.21 -3.14 7.03
N LEU A 150 -4.45 -2.88 5.75
CA LEU A 150 -3.70 -3.47 4.63
C LEU A 150 -3.04 -2.37 3.82
N ILE A 151 -1.76 -2.54 3.51
CA ILE A 151 -0.97 -1.60 2.73
C ILE A 151 -0.37 -2.32 1.54
N PHE A 152 -0.64 -1.82 0.33
CA PHE A 152 -0.21 -2.41 -0.92
C PHE A 152 0.57 -1.41 -1.76
N ASP A 153 1.81 -1.76 -2.13
CA ASP A 153 2.67 -0.96 -2.99
C ASP A 153 2.84 -1.66 -4.34
N GLU A 154 2.15 -1.17 -5.37
CA GLU A 154 2.13 -1.72 -6.74
C GLU A 154 1.78 -3.22 -6.77
N PRO A 155 0.70 -3.68 -6.12
CA PRO A 155 0.49 -5.09 -5.82
C PRO A 155 0.23 -5.96 -7.05
N THR A 156 -0.31 -5.40 -8.12
CA THR A 156 -0.72 -6.15 -9.32
C THR A 156 0.36 -6.23 -10.39
N VAL A 157 1.46 -5.49 -10.22
CA VAL A 157 2.60 -5.53 -11.13
C VAL A 157 3.20 -6.93 -11.18
N GLY A 158 3.32 -7.49 -12.39
CA GLY A 158 3.87 -8.81 -12.62
C GLY A 158 2.91 -9.98 -12.38
N LEU A 159 1.69 -9.74 -11.92
CA LEU A 159 0.66 -10.77 -11.84
C LEU A 159 0.06 -11.05 -13.24
N ASP A 160 -0.23 -12.32 -13.49
CA ASP A 160 -1.06 -12.71 -14.63
C ASP A 160 -2.50 -12.19 -14.48
N PRO A 161 -3.28 -12.09 -15.59
CA PRO A 161 -4.63 -11.51 -15.54
C PRO A 161 -5.57 -12.18 -14.52
N ILE A 162 -5.49 -13.50 -14.38
CA ILE A 162 -6.35 -14.25 -13.43
C ILE A 162 -5.96 -13.90 -12.00
N SER A 163 -4.67 -13.89 -11.70
CA SER A 163 -4.17 -13.55 -10.36
C SER A 163 -4.41 -12.09 -9.99
N ARG A 164 -4.43 -11.19 -10.98
CA ARG A 164 -4.79 -9.78 -10.79
C ARG A 164 -6.26 -9.64 -10.38
N LEU A 165 -7.17 -10.32 -11.06
CA LEU A 165 -8.59 -10.33 -10.71
C LEU A 165 -8.79 -10.90 -9.30
N LEU A 166 -8.16 -12.05 -9.01
CA LEU A 166 -8.21 -12.65 -7.67
C LEU A 166 -7.70 -11.69 -6.58
N PHE A 167 -6.61 -10.97 -6.83
CA PHE A 167 -6.09 -9.97 -5.89
C PHE A 167 -7.12 -8.87 -5.61
N LYS A 168 -7.77 -8.35 -6.66
CA LYS A 168 -8.81 -7.33 -6.53
C LYS A 168 -10.02 -7.85 -5.74
N ASP A 169 -10.46 -9.08 -6.01
CA ASP A 169 -11.56 -9.72 -5.29
C ASP A 169 -11.23 -9.87 -3.81
N LEU A 170 -10.01 -10.31 -3.47
CA LEU A 170 -9.53 -10.40 -2.10
C LEU A 170 -9.49 -9.04 -1.40
N LEU A 171 -9.01 -8.00 -2.08
CA LEU A 171 -8.99 -6.64 -1.55
C LEU A 171 -10.41 -6.17 -1.22
N LEU A 172 -11.35 -6.36 -2.15
CA LEU A 172 -12.75 -5.99 -1.93
C LEU A 172 -13.43 -6.86 -0.84
N GLU A 173 -13.04 -8.13 -0.70
CA GLU A 173 -13.48 -8.98 0.42
C GLU A 173 -13.02 -8.40 1.76
N GLU A 174 -11.75 -8.01 1.88
CA GLU A 174 -11.19 -7.42 3.09
C GLU A 174 -11.80 -6.04 3.41
N LYS A 175 -12.06 -5.22 2.38
CA LYS A 175 -12.81 -3.97 2.53
C LYS A 175 -14.21 -4.22 3.12
N ARG A 176 -14.94 -5.21 2.61
CA ARG A 176 -16.28 -5.57 3.13
C ARG A 176 -16.25 -6.05 4.58
N LYS A 177 -15.12 -6.57 5.06
CA LYS A 177 -14.88 -6.91 6.47
C LYS A 177 -14.58 -5.67 7.34
N GLY A 178 -14.56 -4.47 6.75
CA GLY A 178 -14.30 -3.21 7.44
C GLY A 178 -12.81 -2.87 7.61
N LYS A 179 -11.91 -3.55 6.89
CA LYS A 179 -10.49 -3.23 6.94
C LYS A 179 -10.17 -1.94 6.20
N THR A 180 -9.22 -1.20 6.72
CA THR A 180 -8.70 0.01 6.10
C THR A 180 -7.58 -0.36 5.14
N ILE A 181 -7.63 0.16 3.91
CA ILE A 181 -6.70 -0.24 2.86
C ILE A 181 -6.02 0.99 2.26
N LEU A 182 -4.68 0.98 2.24
CA LEU A 182 -3.88 1.94 1.49
C LEU A 182 -3.33 1.25 0.25
N LEU A 183 -3.57 1.88 -0.90
CA LEU A 183 -3.15 1.37 -2.21
C LEU A 183 -2.25 2.39 -2.90
N ILE A 184 -1.02 2.01 -3.24
CA ILE A 184 -0.22 2.74 -4.22
C ILE A 184 -0.25 1.94 -5.52
N THR A 185 -0.71 2.57 -6.58
CA THR A 185 -0.65 2.05 -7.94
C THR A 185 -0.59 3.19 -8.95
N HIS A 186 0.01 2.93 -10.08
CA HIS A 186 0.00 3.85 -11.22
C HIS A 186 -1.10 3.52 -12.24
N TYR A 187 -1.85 2.43 -12.04
CA TYR A 187 -2.97 2.05 -12.88
C TYR A 187 -4.23 2.81 -12.47
N MET A 188 -4.57 3.88 -13.23
CA MET A 188 -5.74 4.72 -12.93
C MET A 188 -7.03 3.93 -12.88
N THR A 189 -7.17 2.91 -13.74
CA THR A 189 -8.32 2.00 -13.75
C THR A 189 -8.47 1.22 -12.44
N GLU A 190 -7.37 0.82 -11.80
CA GLU A 190 -7.43 0.16 -10.49
C GLU A 190 -7.86 1.12 -9.39
N ILE A 191 -7.40 2.37 -9.45
CA ILE A 191 -7.80 3.40 -8.49
C ILE A 191 -9.31 3.67 -8.64
N GLU A 192 -9.80 3.85 -9.88
CA GLU A 192 -11.23 4.10 -10.13
C GLU A 192 -12.13 2.94 -9.72
N GLU A 193 -11.64 1.69 -9.82
CA GLU A 193 -12.41 0.50 -9.49
C GLU A 193 -12.41 0.17 -7.99
N LEU A 194 -11.32 0.44 -7.29
CA LEU A 194 -11.09 -0.08 -5.93
C LEU A 194 -11.21 0.96 -4.84
N SER A 195 -10.91 2.24 -5.15
CA SER A 195 -10.70 3.26 -4.11
C SER A 195 -11.95 4.09 -3.84
N ASP A 196 -12.15 4.42 -2.57
CA ASP A 196 -13.16 5.39 -2.11
C ASP A 196 -12.58 6.80 -2.11
N ASN A 197 -11.32 6.93 -1.68
CA ASN A 197 -10.62 8.20 -1.53
C ASN A 197 -9.26 8.19 -2.20
N ILE A 198 -8.77 9.39 -2.48
CA ILE A 198 -7.46 9.64 -3.07
C ILE A 198 -6.69 10.64 -2.19
N ILE A 199 -5.40 10.38 -2.04
CA ILE A 199 -4.40 11.35 -1.59
C ILE A 199 -3.45 11.57 -2.77
N PHE A 200 -3.50 12.75 -3.39
CA PHE A 200 -2.59 13.13 -4.48
C PHE A 200 -1.39 13.87 -3.91
N ILE A 201 -0.21 13.28 -4.04
CA ILE A 201 1.04 13.87 -3.54
C ILE A 201 1.83 14.47 -4.70
N LEU A 202 2.19 15.74 -4.54
CA LEU A 202 2.98 16.49 -5.50
C LEU A 202 4.12 17.20 -4.77
N GLU A 203 5.38 17.00 -5.23
CA GLU A 203 6.57 17.63 -4.65
C GLU A 203 6.65 17.54 -3.12
N GLY A 204 6.27 16.39 -2.57
CA GLY A 204 6.29 16.13 -1.13
C GLY A 204 5.17 16.78 -0.32
N LYS A 205 4.13 17.31 -0.95
CA LYS A 205 2.96 17.89 -0.31
C LYS A 205 1.69 17.17 -0.73
N VAL A 206 0.67 17.18 0.12
CA VAL A 206 -0.68 16.78 -0.29
C VAL A 206 -1.25 17.91 -1.14
N PHE A 207 -1.43 17.63 -2.43
CA PHE A 207 -2.06 18.56 -3.36
C PHE A 207 -3.59 18.45 -3.30
N PHE A 208 -4.09 17.22 -3.17
CA PHE A 208 -5.51 16.93 -3.07
C PHE A 208 -5.74 15.76 -2.13
N GLN A 209 -6.81 15.82 -1.35
CA GLN A 209 -7.36 14.70 -0.62
C GLN A 209 -8.88 14.75 -0.69
N GLY A 210 -9.51 13.68 -1.13
CA GLY A 210 -10.96 13.58 -1.26
C GLY A 210 -11.38 12.37 -2.06
N THR A 211 -12.64 12.34 -2.49
CA THR A 211 -13.19 11.25 -3.30
C THR A 211 -12.79 11.36 -4.77
N LEU A 212 -12.95 10.27 -5.51
CA LEU A 212 -12.79 10.23 -6.96
C LEU A 212 -13.66 11.26 -7.69
N ASP A 213 -14.90 11.42 -7.27
CA ASP A 213 -15.83 12.37 -7.91
C ASP A 213 -15.40 13.81 -7.64
N THR A 214 -14.91 14.10 -6.42
CA THR A 214 -14.46 15.45 -6.06
C THR A 214 -13.29 15.91 -6.93
N ILE A 215 -12.24 15.06 -7.12
CA ILE A 215 -11.09 15.44 -7.93
C ILE A 215 -11.47 15.66 -9.40
N LYS A 216 -12.38 14.81 -9.95
CA LYS A 216 -12.90 14.97 -11.32
C LYS A 216 -13.66 16.29 -11.47
N LEU A 217 -14.53 16.61 -10.52
CA LEU A 217 -15.30 17.85 -10.52
C LEU A 217 -14.40 19.10 -10.40
N GLU A 218 -13.46 19.12 -9.45
CA GLU A 218 -12.54 20.25 -9.26
C GLU A 218 -11.66 20.52 -10.50
N GLN A 219 -11.26 19.45 -11.18
CA GLN A 219 -10.48 19.59 -12.42
C GLN A 219 -11.34 19.78 -13.66
N ASN A 220 -12.68 19.66 -13.55
CA ASN A 220 -13.63 19.67 -14.67
C ASN A 220 -13.25 18.63 -15.75
N GLU A 221 -13.04 17.39 -15.32
CA GLU A 221 -12.63 16.26 -16.15
C GLU A 221 -13.52 15.04 -15.89
N GLU A 222 -13.73 14.22 -16.93
CA GLU A 222 -14.59 13.02 -16.85
C GLU A 222 -13.86 11.79 -16.28
N SER A 223 -12.52 11.73 -16.40
CA SER A 223 -11.72 10.60 -15.93
C SER A 223 -10.64 11.05 -14.96
N LEU A 224 -10.25 10.14 -14.06
CA LEU A 224 -9.16 10.38 -13.12
C LEU A 224 -7.83 10.65 -13.82
N GLU A 225 -7.58 9.94 -14.94
CA GLU A 225 -6.35 10.10 -15.72
C GLU A 225 -6.23 11.54 -16.27
N LYS A 226 -7.32 12.08 -16.85
CA LYS A 226 -7.34 13.47 -17.34
C LYS A 226 -7.22 14.47 -16.20
N ALA A 227 -7.91 14.25 -15.09
CA ALA A 227 -7.80 15.11 -13.91
C ALA A 227 -6.38 15.14 -13.36
N ALA A 228 -5.73 13.98 -13.23
CA ALA A 228 -4.34 13.88 -12.81
C ALA A 228 -3.38 14.56 -13.78
N ALA A 229 -3.54 14.35 -15.09
CA ALA A 229 -2.73 14.99 -16.13
C ALA A 229 -2.82 16.51 -16.04
N LYS A 230 -4.03 17.05 -15.92
CA LYS A 230 -4.28 18.49 -15.80
C LYS A 230 -3.64 19.10 -14.55
N ILE A 231 -3.67 18.41 -13.42
CA ILE A 231 -2.96 18.82 -12.21
C ILE A 231 -1.46 18.94 -12.48
N LEU A 232 -0.87 17.94 -13.16
CA LEU A 232 0.56 17.94 -13.47
C LEU A 232 0.94 19.01 -14.47
N GLU A 233 0.13 19.25 -15.51
CA GLU A 233 0.33 20.33 -16.49
C GLU A 233 0.30 21.71 -15.83
N ASN A 234 -0.71 22.00 -15.02
CA ASN A 234 -0.89 23.28 -14.33
C ASN A 234 0.26 23.59 -13.36
N ASN A 235 1.00 22.59 -12.89
CA ASN A 235 2.15 22.73 -12.00
C ASN A 235 3.50 22.64 -12.74
N ASN A 236 3.53 22.72 -14.07
CA ASN A 236 4.73 22.72 -14.93
C ASN A 236 5.65 21.51 -14.75
N LEU A 237 5.10 20.33 -14.50
CA LEU A 237 5.88 19.11 -14.22
C LEU A 237 6.14 18.25 -15.46
N PHE A 238 5.85 18.74 -16.64
CA PHE A 238 6.15 18.12 -17.94
C PHE A 238 7.29 18.80 -18.73
N ASN A 239 8.12 19.60 -18.06
CA ASN A 239 9.33 20.19 -18.68
C ASN A 239 10.58 19.44 -18.28
#